data_f44e8257af46261a00a96952db9a10b4
#
_entry.id   f44e8257af46261a00a96952db9a10b4
#
_cell.length_a   1.000
_cell.length_b   1.000
_cell.length_c   1.000
_cell.angle_alpha   90.00
_cell.angle_beta   90.00
_cell.angle_gamma   90.00
#
_symmetry.space_group_name_H-M   'P 1'
#
loop_
_entity.id
_entity.type
_entity.pdbx_description
1 polymer ?
#
loop_
_entity_poly.entity_id
_entity_poly.type
_entity_poly.pdbx_seq_one_letter_code
_entity_poly.pdbx_strand_id
1 'polypeptide(L)'
;MTSKAVVFAYHDIGCTGIEALLNAGYEIAAVFTHADDPRENTFYASVARLCAERGIPLHAPEDVNHPLWLERIRQLRPDYLFSFYYRRLLGAELLACAARGAYNLHGSLLPRYRGRAPANWVLVNGETQTGVTLHRMIERADAGPILAQQAVAIDPEDTALSLHGKLRKAAGALLRDSLPLLALGVLPEVEQDESQASHFGRRTPADGLLDWHRPARQLYDVVRAVTQPYPGAFCQVGEQKLIVWSAEVVAGNHGREPGSVLSCDPLRIACGEDSLVLRFGQRGERGLYLAGTQLATELGLVEGARLRGAASGPQRRTRVLILGVNGFIGNHLSERLLRDGRYEVHGMDIGSDAIERLKADPHFHFVEGDIGIHSEWLP
;
A
#
# COMPACT_ATOMS: atom_id res chain seq x y z
N MET A 1 -3.68 -26.52 28.62
CA MET A 1 -2.32 -25.96 28.55
C MET A 1 -2.40 -24.59 27.91
N THR A 2 -1.67 -23.61 28.41
CA THR A 2 -1.62 -22.26 27.85
C THR A 2 -0.84 -22.31 26.53
N SER A 3 -1.40 -21.80 25.45
CA SER A 3 -0.71 -21.77 24.15
C SER A 3 0.37 -20.68 24.16
N LYS A 4 1.58 -21.02 23.73
CA LYS A 4 2.72 -20.14 23.70
C LYS A 4 2.85 -19.47 22.33
N ALA A 5 2.99 -18.15 22.27
CA ALA A 5 3.11 -17.36 21.07
C ALA A 5 4.40 -16.55 21.01
N VAL A 6 4.96 -16.41 19.81
CA VAL A 6 5.90 -15.36 19.45
C VAL A 6 5.20 -14.43 18.47
N VAL A 7 5.32 -13.11 18.69
CA VAL A 7 4.53 -12.11 17.99
C VAL A 7 5.43 -11.14 17.23
N PHE A 8 5.12 -10.88 15.99
CA PHE A 8 5.73 -9.86 15.13
C PHE A 8 4.73 -8.73 14.99
N ALA A 9 5.00 -7.58 15.57
CA ALA A 9 3.97 -6.54 15.71
C ALA A 9 4.54 -5.14 15.48
N TYR A 10 3.71 -4.30 14.85
CA TYR A 10 3.98 -2.89 14.70
C TYR A 10 2.68 -2.10 14.61
N HIS A 11 2.70 -0.79 14.96
CA HIS A 11 1.55 0.08 14.86
C HIS A 11 0.39 -0.27 15.84
N ASP A 12 -0.73 0.47 15.79
CA ASP A 12 -1.93 0.25 16.61
C ASP A 12 -2.49 -1.16 16.51
N ILE A 13 -2.49 -1.73 15.31
CA ILE A 13 -2.97 -3.10 15.07
C ILE A 13 -2.04 -4.11 15.73
N GLY A 14 -0.73 -3.83 15.77
CA GLY A 14 0.22 -4.63 16.55
C GLY A 14 -0.14 -4.64 18.04
N CYS A 15 -0.42 -3.48 18.61
CA CYS A 15 -0.87 -3.37 20.00
C CYS A 15 -2.19 -4.11 20.24
N THR A 16 -3.16 -3.92 19.35
CA THR A 16 -4.47 -4.60 19.42
C THR A 16 -4.32 -6.13 19.35
N GLY A 17 -3.41 -6.65 18.49
CA GLY A 17 -3.15 -8.07 18.39
C GLY A 17 -2.50 -8.66 19.65
N ILE A 18 -1.53 -7.96 20.24
CA ILE A 18 -0.90 -8.34 21.50
C ILE A 18 -1.94 -8.41 22.63
N GLU A 19 -2.76 -7.37 22.78
CA GLU A 19 -3.81 -7.34 23.81
C GLU A 19 -4.85 -8.43 23.59
N ALA A 20 -5.24 -8.70 22.35
CA ALA A 20 -6.18 -9.78 22.03
C ALA A 20 -5.63 -11.15 22.40
N LEU A 21 -4.34 -11.42 22.13
CA LEU A 21 -3.67 -12.66 22.53
C LEU A 21 -3.64 -12.83 24.05
N LEU A 22 -3.25 -11.78 24.79
CA LEU A 22 -3.23 -11.80 26.26
C LEU A 22 -4.62 -12.06 26.84
N ASN A 23 -5.65 -11.39 26.31
CA ASN A 23 -7.04 -11.57 26.74
C ASN A 23 -7.60 -12.95 26.40
N ALA A 24 -7.11 -13.58 25.34
CA ALA A 24 -7.46 -14.97 24.96
C ALA A 24 -6.65 -16.01 25.73
N GLY A 25 -5.77 -15.60 26.66
CA GLY A 25 -5.01 -16.50 27.54
C GLY A 25 -3.76 -17.10 26.90
N TYR A 26 -3.22 -16.49 25.83
CA TYR A 26 -1.92 -16.90 25.27
C TYR A 26 -0.77 -16.38 26.13
N GLU A 27 0.28 -17.20 26.29
CA GLU A 27 1.57 -16.79 26.81
C GLU A 27 2.39 -16.16 25.67
N ILE A 28 2.73 -14.88 25.76
CA ILE A 28 3.59 -14.22 24.76
C ILE A 28 5.04 -14.33 25.24
N ALA A 29 5.80 -15.23 24.61
CA ALA A 29 7.18 -15.51 24.98
C ALA A 29 8.14 -14.40 24.53
N ALA A 30 7.89 -13.76 23.40
CA ALA A 30 8.63 -12.62 22.89
C ALA A 30 7.81 -11.85 21.83
N VAL A 31 8.09 -10.55 21.71
CA VAL A 31 7.60 -9.69 20.64
C VAL A 31 8.76 -9.17 19.80
N PHE A 32 8.62 -9.24 18.50
CA PHE A 32 9.52 -8.64 17.52
C PHE A 32 8.84 -7.43 16.88
N THR A 33 9.52 -6.28 16.87
CA THR A 33 9.01 -5.03 16.32
C THR A 33 10.04 -4.35 15.44
N HIS A 34 9.73 -3.16 14.97
CA HIS A 34 10.67 -2.29 14.26
C HIS A 34 11.10 -1.12 15.17
N ALA A 35 12.34 -0.66 15.00
CA ALA A 35 12.71 0.65 15.48
C ALA A 35 11.92 1.71 14.69
N ASP A 36 11.42 2.74 15.39
CA ASP A 36 10.77 3.85 14.74
C ASP A 36 11.78 4.61 13.85
N ASP A 37 11.38 4.91 12.60
CA ASP A 37 12.19 5.75 11.72
C ASP A 37 11.94 7.22 12.09
N PRO A 38 12.98 7.99 12.51
CA PRO A 38 12.82 9.40 12.86
C PRO A 38 12.25 10.27 11.72
N ARG A 39 12.27 9.77 10.49
CA ARG A 39 11.71 10.44 9.30
C ARG A 39 10.23 10.14 9.06
N GLU A 40 9.68 9.14 9.76
CA GLU A 40 8.26 8.83 9.69
C GLU A 40 7.48 9.60 10.77
N ASN A 41 6.29 10.08 10.40
CA ASN A 41 5.36 10.62 11.38
C ASN A 41 4.74 9.48 12.17
N THR A 42 5.10 9.34 13.44
CA THR A 42 4.55 8.31 14.34
C THR A 42 3.26 8.80 14.97
N PHE A 43 2.13 8.46 14.37
CA PHE A 43 0.80 8.84 14.84
C PHE A 43 0.03 7.70 15.51
N TYR A 44 0.71 6.60 15.79
CA TYR A 44 0.15 5.34 16.27
C TYR A 44 0.76 4.92 17.62
N ALA A 45 0.09 3.98 18.30
CA ALA A 45 0.55 3.44 19.57
C ALA A 45 1.84 2.65 19.41
N SER A 46 2.70 2.72 20.43
CA SER A 46 3.99 2.05 20.45
C SER A 46 3.87 0.64 21.01
N VAL A 47 4.23 -0.36 20.20
CA VAL A 47 4.38 -1.75 20.63
C VAL A 47 5.44 -1.88 21.73
N ALA A 48 6.53 -1.10 21.61
CA ALA A 48 7.61 -1.13 22.60
C ALA A 48 7.12 -0.67 23.98
N ARG A 49 6.31 0.40 24.03
CA ARG A 49 5.70 0.88 25.27
C ARG A 49 4.77 -0.17 25.87
N LEU A 50 3.88 -0.76 25.08
CA LEU A 50 2.96 -1.80 25.54
C LEU A 50 3.71 -3.00 26.12
N CYS A 51 4.76 -3.47 25.44
CA CYS A 51 5.57 -4.58 25.93
C CYS A 51 6.26 -4.25 27.25
N ALA A 52 6.80 -3.04 27.41
CA ALA A 52 7.40 -2.58 28.67
C ALA A 52 6.39 -2.54 29.81
N GLU A 53 5.18 -2.03 29.58
CA GLU A 53 4.08 -1.98 30.56
C GLU A 53 3.60 -3.39 30.97
N ARG A 54 3.69 -4.37 30.08
CA ARG A 54 3.26 -5.76 30.32
C ARG A 54 4.40 -6.70 30.73
N GLY A 55 5.65 -6.23 30.79
CA GLY A 55 6.81 -7.06 31.08
C GLY A 55 7.11 -8.12 30.03
N ILE A 56 6.77 -7.89 28.78
CA ILE A 56 6.96 -8.82 27.66
C ILE A 56 8.35 -8.57 27.02
N PRO A 57 9.17 -9.62 26.81
CA PRO A 57 10.45 -9.49 26.11
C PRO A 57 10.26 -8.92 24.69
N LEU A 58 11.01 -7.86 24.36
CA LEU A 58 10.92 -7.15 23.07
C LEU A 58 12.25 -7.15 22.35
N HIS A 59 12.21 -7.36 21.04
CA HIS A 59 13.34 -7.31 20.13
C HIS A 59 13.02 -6.50 18.88
N ALA A 60 14.00 -5.73 18.36
CA ALA A 60 13.85 -4.96 17.13
C ALA A 60 15.03 -5.23 16.18
N PRO A 61 15.17 -6.46 15.64
CA PRO A 61 16.26 -6.81 14.74
C PRO A 61 16.15 -6.12 13.39
N GLU A 62 17.29 -5.85 12.76
CA GLU A 62 17.29 -5.42 11.35
C GLU A 62 16.84 -6.53 10.41
N ASP A 63 17.22 -7.77 10.69
CA ASP A 63 16.78 -8.95 9.95
C ASP A 63 16.34 -10.04 10.95
N VAL A 64 15.05 -10.31 10.99
CA VAL A 64 14.47 -11.35 11.86
C VAL A 64 14.73 -12.76 11.35
N ASN A 65 15.05 -12.93 10.06
CA ASN A 65 15.39 -14.22 9.46
C ASN A 65 16.86 -14.61 9.68
N HIS A 66 17.64 -13.74 10.33
CA HIS A 66 19.04 -14.05 10.65
C HIS A 66 19.14 -15.30 11.54
N PRO A 67 20.09 -16.22 11.32
CA PRO A 67 20.21 -17.50 12.05
C PRO A 67 20.17 -17.38 13.57
N LEU A 68 20.73 -16.34 14.16
CA LEU A 68 20.68 -16.09 15.61
C LEU A 68 19.24 -15.94 16.12
N TRP A 69 18.39 -15.24 15.38
CA TRP A 69 16.99 -15.06 15.77
C TRP A 69 16.16 -16.32 15.52
N LEU A 70 16.43 -17.03 14.45
CA LEU A 70 15.81 -18.34 14.17
C LEU A 70 16.08 -19.31 15.33
N GLU A 71 17.34 -19.43 15.74
CA GLU A 71 17.71 -20.33 16.85
C GLU A 71 17.06 -19.90 18.17
N ARG A 72 17.05 -18.60 18.47
CA ARG A 72 16.40 -18.06 19.67
C ARG A 72 14.90 -18.34 19.68
N ILE A 73 14.21 -18.17 18.54
CA ILE A 73 12.78 -18.47 18.41
C ILE A 73 12.53 -19.98 18.56
N ARG A 74 13.36 -20.84 17.97
CA ARG A 74 13.28 -22.31 18.15
C ARG A 74 13.40 -22.72 19.62
N GLN A 75 14.30 -22.09 20.37
CA GLN A 75 14.49 -22.34 21.80
C GLN A 75 13.27 -21.95 22.63
N LEU A 76 12.51 -20.93 22.21
CA LEU A 76 11.24 -20.56 22.87
C LEU A 76 10.15 -21.63 22.68
N ARG A 77 10.26 -22.51 21.68
CA ARG A 77 9.28 -23.56 21.33
C ARG A 77 7.86 -23.00 21.23
N PRO A 78 7.59 -22.03 20.36
CA PRO A 78 6.26 -21.46 20.22
C PRO A 78 5.28 -22.47 19.64
N ASP A 79 4.06 -22.48 20.17
CA ASP A 79 2.94 -23.14 19.51
C ASP A 79 2.53 -22.37 18.26
N TYR A 80 2.56 -21.04 18.34
CA TYR A 80 2.09 -20.14 17.32
C TYR A 80 3.07 -19.00 17.04
N LEU A 81 3.13 -18.60 15.77
CA LEU A 81 3.65 -17.29 15.38
C LEU A 81 2.50 -16.40 14.92
N PHE A 82 2.48 -15.15 15.37
CA PHE A 82 1.51 -14.15 14.89
C PHE A 82 2.22 -12.97 14.31
N SER A 83 1.69 -12.45 13.18
CA SER A 83 2.12 -11.21 12.55
C SER A 83 0.97 -10.21 12.53
N PHE A 84 1.20 -9.01 13.08
CA PHE A 84 0.24 -7.91 13.13
C PHE A 84 0.90 -6.63 12.60
N TYR A 85 0.71 -6.34 11.32
CA TYR A 85 1.29 -5.18 10.66
C TYR A 85 2.83 -5.13 10.67
N TYR A 86 3.48 -6.27 10.85
CA TYR A 86 4.93 -6.36 10.74
C TYR A 86 5.38 -6.15 9.29
N ARG A 87 6.40 -5.29 9.07
CA ARG A 87 6.74 -4.77 7.74
C ARG A 87 7.69 -5.66 6.93
N ARG A 88 8.22 -6.74 7.51
CA ARG A 88 9.16 -7.66 6.86
C ARG A 88 8.54 -9.04 6.66
N LEU A 89 8.98 -9.71 5.62
CA LEU A 89 8.58 -11.10 5.38
C LEU A 89 9.27 -12.04 6.37
N LEU A 90 8.52 -13.02 6.86
CA LEU A 90 9.04 -14.12 7.66
C LEU A 90 9.36 -15.28 6.71
N GLY A 91 10.63 -15.73 6.69
CA GLY A 91 11.09 -16.81 5.82
C GLY A 91 10.53 -18.17 6.22
N ALA A 92 10.59 -19.12 5.31
CA ALA A 92 10.05 -20.45 5.50
C ALA A 92 10.58 -21.17 6.78
N GLU A 93 11.89 -21.04 7.07
CA GLU A 93 12.49 -21.61 8.27
C GLU A 93 11.93 -21.01 9.57
N LEU A 94 11.62 -19.70 9.54
CA LEU A 94 11.01 -19.02 10.68
C LEU A 94 9.57 -19.48 10.86
N LEU A 95 8.78 -19.56 9.78
CA LEU A 95 7.41 -20.03 9.83
C LEU A 95 7.33 -21.45 10.38
N ALA A 96 8.30 -22.30 10.05
CA ALA A 96 8.41 -23.68 10.54
C ALA A 96 8.77 -23.80 12.03
N CYS A 97 9.13 -22.72 12.72
CA CYS A 97 9.40 -22.74 14.16
C CYS A 97 8.14 -22.96 15.02
N ALA A 98 6.94 -22.70 14.47
CA ALA A 98 5.69 -22.83 15.21
C ALA A 98 5.09 -24.22 15.08
N ALA A 99 4.85 -24.90 16.21
CA ALA A 99 4.31 -26.25 16.22
C ALA A 99 2.88 -26.37 15.67
N ARG A 100 2.07 -25.32 15.81
CA ARG A 100 0.65 -25.28 15.41
C ARG A 100 0.36 -24.31 14.26
N GLY A 101 1.35 -23.53 13.86
CA GLY A 101 1.28 -22.68 12.67
C GLY A 101 1.59 -21.20 12.90
N ALA A 102 1.70 -20.50 11.79
CA ALA A 102 2.02 -19.09 11.73
C ALA A 102 0.86 -18.34 11.06
N TYR A 103 0.40 -17.23 11.65
CA TYR A 103 -0.79 -16.50 11.22
C TYR A 103 -0.52 -15.00 11.10
N ASN A 104 -1.14 -14.38 10.11
CA ASN A 104 -1.07 -12.92 9.90
C ASN A 104 -2.46 -12.31 9.90
N LEU A 105 -2.57 -11.12 10.48
CA LEU A 105 -3.74 -10.28 10.34
C LEU A 105 -3.46 -9.23 9.27
N HIS A 106 -4.09 -9.38 8.12
CA HIS A 106 -3.96 -8.49 6.99
C HIS A 106 -5.08 -7.45 6.93
N GLY A 107 -4.77 -6.22 6.51
CA GLY A 107 -5.70 -5.07 6.52
C GLY A 107 -6.57 -4.94 5.28
N SER A 108 -7.00 -6.04 4.68
CA SER A 108 -7.97 -6.09 3.58
C SER A 108 -8.82 -7.36 3.65
N LEU A 109 -9.83 -7.46 2.77
CA LEU A 109 -10.55 -8.70 2.49
C LEU A 109 -9.78 -9.51 1.43
N LEU A 110 -8.90 -10.41 1.89
CA LEU A 110 -8.17 -11.31 1.01
C LEU A 110 -9.15 -12.19 0.20
N PRO A 111 -8.81 -12.52 -1.05
CA PRO A 111 -7.53 -12.38 -1.74
C PRO A 111 -7.28 -11.00 -2.36
N ARG A 112 -8.21 -10.04 -2.22
CA ARG A 112 -8.04 -8.69 -2.75
C ARG A 112 -7.10 -7.87 -1.87
N TYR A 113 -6.29 -6.99 -2.50
CA TYR A 113 -5.38 -6.06 -1.83
C TYR A 113 -4.31 -6.74 -0.98
N ARG A 114 -3.72 -7.84 -1.48
CA ARG A 114 -2.47 -8.41 -0.94
C ARG A 114 -1.34 -7.39 -1.02
N GLY A 115 -0.37 -7.45 -0.13
CA GLY A 115 0.82 -6.63 -0.14
C GLY A 115 0.78 -5.45 0.82
N ARG A 116 1.20 -4.26 0.39
CA ARG A 116 1.48 -3.14 1.29
C ARG A 116 0.44 -2.03 1.23
N ALA A 117 0.25 -1.35 2.36
CA ALA A 117 -0.63 -0.20 2.52
C ALA A 117 -2.07 -0.40 1.99
N PRO A 118 -2.74 -1.55 2.29
CA PRO A 118 -4.07 -1.84 1.73
C PRO A 118 -5.10 -0.77 2.07
N ALA A 119 -5.08 -0.19 3.26
CA ALA A 119 -6.01 0.87 3.67
C ALA A 119 -5.94 2.12 2.77
N ASN A 120 -4.74 2.49 2.31
CA ASN A 120 -4.59 3.61 1.37
C ASN A 120 -5.04 3.21 -0.05
N TRP A 121 -4.70 1.99 -0.49
CA TRP A 121 -5.03 1.54 -1.83
C TRP A 121 -6.53 1.37 -2.06
N VAL A 122 -7.28 0.87 -1.07
CA VAL A 122 -8.74 0.75 -1.20
C VAL A 122 -9.41 2.13 -1.36
N LEU A 123 -8.89 3.16 -0.67
CA LEU A 123 -9.37 4.54 -0.83
C LEU A 123 -9.02 5.10 -2.21
N VAL A 124 -7.76 4.98 -2.65
CA VAL A 124 -7.31 5.45 -3.97
C VAL A 124 -8.14 4.81 -5.10
N ASN A 125 -8.54 3.56 -4.93
CA ASN A 125 -9.34 2.83 -5.91
C ASN A 125 -10.85 3.07 -5.77
N GLY A 126 -11.29 3.92 -4.82
CA GLY A 126 -12.70 4.27 -4.65
C GLY A 126 -13.56 3.13 -4.14
N GLU A 127 -12.99 2.16 -3.43
CA GLU A 127 -13.75 1.05 -2.85
C GLU A 127 -14.73 1.57 -1.79
N THR A 128 -15.87 0.89 -1.68
CA THR A 128 -16.91 1.18 -0.69
C THR A 128 -16.87 0.22 0.50
N GLN A 129 -16.06 -0.84 0.40
CA GLN A 129 -15.89 -1.84 1.43
C GLN A 129 -14.44 -2.35 1.45
N THR A 130 -13.94 -2.63 2.64
CA THR A 130 -12.69 -3.35 2.89
C THR A 130 -12.87 -4.23 4.14
N GLY A 131 -11.81 -4.59 4.82
CA GLY A 131 -11.89 -5.36 6.05
C GLY A 131 -10.54 -5.78 6.59
N VAL A 132 -10.58 -6.78 7.46
CA VAL A 132 -9.41 -7.45 8.00
C VAL A 132 -9.54 -8.96 7.81
N THR A 133 -8.41 -9.62 7.57
CA THR A 133 -8.35 -11.07 7.35
C THR A 133 -7.31 -11.70 8.25
N LEU A 134 -7.71 -12.66 9.06
CA LEU A 134 -6.80 -13.59 9.73
C LEU A 134 -6.55 -14.77 8.79
N HIS A 135 -5.30 -15.00 8.41
CA HIS A 135 -4.92 -16.07 7.49
C HIS A 135 -3.64 -16.78 7.94
N ARG A 136 -3.45 -18.02 7.50
CA ARG A 136 -2.18 -18.73 7.69
C ARG A 136 -1.08 -18.09 6.85
N MET A 137 0.09 -17.92 7.43
CA MET A 137 1.28 -17.49 6.67
C MET A 137 1.90 -18.69 5.96
N ILE A 138 2.21 -18.47 4.69
CA ILE A 138 3.03 -19.34 3.84
C ILE A 138 4.17 -18.51 3.23
N GLU A 139 5.08 -19.14 2.52
CA GLU A 139 6.21 -18.45 1.89
C GLU A 139 5.78 -17.30 0.96
N ARG A 140 4.65 -17.48 0.25
CA ARG A 140 4.05 -16.44 -0.59
C ARG A 140 3.21 -15.49 0.27
N ALA A 141 3.62 -14.22 0.30
CA ALA A 141 2.98 -13.20 1.13
C ALA A 141 1.46 -13.11 0.87
N ASP A 142 0.68 -13.05 1.96
CA ASP A 142 -0.77 -12.85 2.02
C ASP A 142 -1.59 -13.87 1.19
N ALA A 143 -1.00 -15.02 0.82
CA ALA A 143 -1.62 -16.00 -0.07
C ALA A 143 -2.08 -17.29 0.62
N GLY A 144 -1.81 -17.46 1.91
CA GLY A 144 -2.21 -18.66 2.64
C GLY A 144 -3.71 -18.68 2.98
N PRO A 145 -4.21 -19.87 3.43
CA PRO A 145 -5.63 -20.08 3.71
C PRO A 145 -6.20 -19.06 4.70
N ILE A 146 -7.43 -18.62 4.44
CA ILE A 146 -8.20 -17.69 5.28
C ILE A 146 -8.84 -18.46 6.42
N LEU A 147 -8.70 -17.94 7.65
CA LEU A 147 -9.35 -18.47 8.84
C LEU A 147 -10.62 -17.69 9.19
N ALA A 148 -10.54 -16.36 9.11
CA ALA A 148 -11.66 -15.49 9.42
C ALA A 148 -11.50 -14.12 8.73
N GLN A 149 -12.61 -13.47 8.45
CA GLN A 149 -12.66 -12.12 7.88
C GLN A 149 -13.72 -11.27 8.56
N GLN A 150 -13.43 -9.98 8.68
CA GLN A 150 -14.40 -9.00 9.16
C GLN A 150 -14.46 -7.84 8.17
N ALA A 151 -15.62 -7.68 7.52
CA ALA A 151 -15.84 -6.58 6.59
C ALA A 151 -16.02 -5.24 7.32
N VAL A 152 -15.58 -4.17 6.65
CA VAL A 152 -15.66 -2.79 7.10
C VAL A 152 -16.16 -1.91 5.95
N ALA A 153 -17.24 -1.17 6.16
CA ALA A 153 -17.72 -0.17 5.21
C ALA A 153 -16.77 1.04 5.15
N ILE A 154 -16.55 1.54 3.95
CA ILE A 154 -15.80 2.78 3.69
C ILE A 154 -16.81 3.87 3.38
N ASP A 155 -16.92 4.85 4.28
CA ASP A 155 -17.80 5.99 4.06
C ASP A 155 -17.19 6.98 3.05
N PRO A 156 -18.02 7.76 2.34
CA PRO A 156 -17.53 8.75 1.38
C PRO A 156 -16.50 9.74 1.95
N GLU A 157 -16.62 10.06 3.24
CA GLU A 157 -15.76 11.01 3.96
C GLU A 157 -14.55 10.33 4.67
N ASP A 158 -14.45 9.01 4.60
CA ASP A 158 -13.32 8.33 5.26
C ASP A 158 -11.98 8.76 4.65
N THR A 159 -11.09 9.14 5.53
CA THR A 159 -9.65 9.29 5.25
C THR A 159 -8.91 8.00 5.61
N ALA A 160 -7.65 7.89 5.21
CA ALA A 160 -6.84 6.74 5.62
C ALA A 160 -6.76 6.61 7.16
N LEU A 161 -6.71 7.72 7.89
CA LEU A 161 -6.67 7.71 9.36
C LEU A 161 -7.98 7.20 9.97
N SER A 162 -9.14 7.70 9.52
CA SER A 162 -10.44 7.23 10.01
C SER A 162 -10.68 5.76 9.68
N LEU A 163 -10.30 5.34 8.46
CA LEU A 163 -10.39 3.95 8.03
C LEU A 163 -9.48 3.03 8.87
N HIS A 164 -8.25 3.46 9.20
CA HIS A 164 -7.39 2.73 10.13
C HIS A 164 -8.05 2.53 11.50
N GLY A 165 -8.75 3.53 12.01
CA GLY A 165 -9.53 3.41 13.23
C GLY A 165 -10.63 2.35 13.15
N LYS A 166 -11.35 2.29 12.03
CA LYS A 166 -12.38 1.26 11.77
C LYS A 166 -11.76 -0.14 11.65
N LEU A 167 -10.65 -0.27 10.88
CA LEU A 167 -9.93 -1.54 10.71
C LEU A 167 -9.38 -2.06 12.04
N ARG A 168 -8.86 -1.18 12.90
CA ARG A 168 -8.38 -1.55 14.24
C ARG A 168 -9.50 -2.12 15.11
N LYS A 169 -10.69 -1.52 15.09
CA LYS A 169 -11.85 -2.04 15.82
C LYS A 169 -12.28 -3.41 15.28
N ALA A 170 -12.34 -3.56 13.96
CA ALA A 170 -12.66 -4.83 13.31
C ALA A 170 -11.61 -5.91 13.63
N ALA A 171 -10.33 -5.55 13.63
CA ALA A 171 -9.22 -6.42 14.02
C ALA A 171 -9.39 -6.97 15.46
N GLY A 172 -9.68 -6.07 16.41
CA GLY A 172 -9.92 -6.46 17.80
C GLY A 172 -11.13 -7.40 17.96
N ALA A 173 -12.22 -7.14 17.23
CA ALA A 173 -13.40 -8.01 17.24
C ALA A 173 -13.10 -9.39 16.62
N LEU A 174 -12.50 -9.39 15.41
CA LEU A 174 -12.14 -10.64 14.73
C LEU A 174 -11.22 -11.51 15.57
N LEU A 175 -10.18 -10.94 16.16
CA LEU A 175 -9.22 -11.68 16.98
C LEU A 175 -9.85 -12.21 18.27
N ARG A 176 -10.69 -11.40 18.95
CA ARG A 176 -11.42 -11.84 20.15
C ARG A 176 -12.24 -13.11 19.88
N ASP A 177 -12.91 -13.14 18.72
CA ASP A 177 -13.81 -14.24 18.38
C ASP A 177 -13.04 -15.46 17.80
N SER A 178 -11.92 -15.23 17.12
CA SER A 178 -11.15 -16.28 16.42
C SER A 178 -10.06 -16.94 17.27
N LEU A 179 -9.36 -16.20 18.14
CA LEU A 179 -8.20 -16.74 18.88
C LEU A 179 -8.57 -17.91 19.83
N PRO A 180 -9.70 -17.90 20.55
CA PRO A 180 -10.11 -19.06 21.36
C PRO A 180 -10.38 -20.30 20.48
N LEU A 181 -11.02 -20.13 19.34
CA LEU A 181 -11.30 -21.23 18.40
C LEU A 181 -10.02 -21.78 17.76
N LEU A 182 -9.07 -20.89 17.46
CA LEU A 182 -7.75 -21.28 16.97
C LEU A 182 -6.98 -22.11 18.00
N ALA A 183 -7.02 -21.73 19.28
CA ALA A 183 -6.40 -22.47 20.36
C ALA A 183 -6.98 -23.88 20.51
N LEU A 184 -8.28 -24.04 20.28
CA LEU A 184 -8.98 -25.33 20.27
C LEU A 184 -8.72 -26.14 18.99
N GLY A 185 -8.17 -25.53 17.93
CA GLY A 185 -7.94 -26.19 16.64
C GLY A 185 -9.21 -26.46 15.83
N VAL A 186 -10.28 -25.69 16.07
CA VAL A 186 -11.59 -25.88 15.41
C VAL A 186 -11.89 -24.79 14.38
N LEU A 187 -10.99 -23.82 14.21
CA LEU A 187 -11.16 -22.75 13.22
C LEU A 187 -10.85 -23.30 11.81
N PRO A 188 -11.79 -23.25 10.86
CA PRO A 188 -11.57 -23.78 9.52
C PRO A 188 -10.56 -22.94 8.75
N GLU A 189 -9.86 -23.57 7.82
CA GLU A 189 -8.98 -22.91 6.86
C GLU A 189 -9.58 -23.04 5.47
N VAL A 190 -9.73 -21.91 4.76
CA VAL A 190 -10.31 -21.85 3.42
C VAL A 190 -9.29 -21.31 2.45
N GLU A 191 -8.99 -22.06 1.39
CA GLU A 191 -8.06 -21.63 0.35
C GLU A 191 -8.58 -20.37 -0.34
N GLN A 192 -7.64 -19.48 -0.70
CA GLN A 192 -7.97 -18.26 -1.40
C GLN A 192 -8.24 -18.51 -2.89
N ASP A 193 -9.26 -17.87 -3.45
CA ASP A 193 -9.51 -17.86 -4.89
C ASP A 193 -8.49 -16.95 -5.61
N GLU A 194 -7.50 -17.55 -6.23
CA GLU A 194 -6.43 -16.84 -6.94
C GLU A 194 -6.94 -15.98 -8.10
N SER A 195 -8.09 -16.29 -8.67
CA SER A 195 -8.69 -15.50 -9.76
C SER A 195 -9.14 -14.12 -9.29
N GLN A 196 -9.42 -13.95 -7.99
CA GLN A 196 -9.84 -12.70 -7.35
C GLN A 196 -8.67 -11.94 -6.73
N ALA A 197 -7.46 -12.50 -6.77
CA ALA A 197 -6.32 -11.90 -6.09
C ALA A 197 -5.84 -10.61 -6.77
N SER A 198 -5.59 -9.58 -5.95
CA SER A 198 -4.91 -8.37 -6.40
C SER A 198 -3.75 -8.04 -5.47
N HIS A 199 -2.68 -7.42 -6.03
CA HIS A 199 -1.45 -7.14 -5.32
C HIS A 199 -1.09 -5.66 -5.44
N PHE A 200 -0.72 -5.05 -4.32
CA PHE A 200 -0.33 -3.65 -4.27
C PHE A 200 1.01 -3.46 -3.56
N GLY A 201 1.83 -2.58 -4.12
CA GLY A 201 3.16 -2.26 -3.60
C GLY A 201 3.15 -1.20 -2.49
N ARG A 202 4.34 -0.87 -2.01
CA ARG A 202 4.56 0.25 -1.10
C ARG A 202 4.21 1.56 -1.81
N ARG A 203 3.54 2.46 -1.11
CA ARG A 203 3.35 3.85 -1.56
C ARG A 203 4.53 4.72 -1.18
N THR A 204 4.78 5.72 -2.03
CA THR A 204 5.78 6.77 -1.82
C THR A 204 5.12 8.14 -1.82
N PRO A 205 5.74 9.20 -1.31
CA PRO A 205 5.19 10.55 -1.41
C PRO A 205 4.88 10.98 -2.85
N ALA A 206 5.64 10.49 -3.83
CA ALA A 206 5.42 10.80 -5.27
C ALA A 206 4.06 10.29 -5.79
N ASP A 207 3.52 9.23 -5.20
CA ASP A 207 2.21 8.68 -5.57
C ASP A 207 1.04 9.61 -5.19
N GLY A 208 1.30 10.69 -4.47
CA GLY A 208 0.33 11.74 -4.15
C GLY A 208 0.21 12.82 -5.22
N LEU A 209 0.96 12.76 -6.31
CA LEU A 209 0.87 13.74 -7.39
C LEU A 209 -0.49 13.66 -8.10
N LEU A 210 -1.24 14.76 -8.08
CA LEU A 210 -2.57 14.83 -8.70
C LEU A 210 -2.44 14.92 -10.23
N ASP A 211 -3.18 14.08 -10.94
CA ASP A 211 -3.33 14.14 -12.40
C ASP A 211 -4.70 14.74 -12.73
N TRP A 212 -4.73 16.03 -13.05
CA TRP A 212 -5.96 16.78 -13.30
C TRP A 212 -6.81 16.24 -14.46
N HIS A 213 -6.25 15.41 -15.35
CA HIS A 213 -7.00 14.75 -16.43
C HIS A 213 -7.89 13.62 -15.97
N ARG A 214 -7.71 13.16 -14.73
CA ARG A 214 -8.59 12.15 -14.12
C ARG A 214 -9.91 12.80 -13.65
N PRO A 215 -10.99 12.01 -13.51
CA PRO A 215 -12.23 12.48 -12.89
C PRO A 215 -11.99 13.06 -11.49
N ALA A 216 -12.70 14.12 -11.12
CA ALA A 216 -12.61 14.76 -9.82
C ALA A 216 -12.80 13.79 -8.66
N ARG A 217 -13.68 12.79 -8.83
CA ARG A 217 -13.90 11.73 -7.82
C ARG A 217 -12.64 10.94 -7.53
N GLN A 218 -11.89 10.56 -8.58
CA GLN A 218 -10.63 9.81 -8.38
C GLN A 218 -9.57 10.66 -7.71
N LEU A 219 -9.51 11.97 -8.01
CA LEU A 219 -8.58 12.89 -7.35
C LEU A 219 -8.95 13.11 -5.88
N TYR A 220 -10.23 13.22 -5.58
CA TYR A 220 -10.74 13.25 -4.21
C TYR A 220 -10.31 12.00 -3.43
N ASP A 221 -10.44 10.82 -4.06
CA ASP A 221 -10.05 9.54 -3.46
C ASP A 221 -8.53 9.48 -3.17
N VAL A 222 -7.70 10.06 -4.05
CA VAL A 222 -6.27 10.25 -3.77
C VAL A 222 -6.06 11.18 -2.59
N VAL A 223 -6.72 12.36 -2.56
CA VAL A 223 -6.58 13.33 -1.46
C VAL A 223 -6.92 12.68 -0.12
N ARG A 224 -8.08 12.06 0.03
CA ARG A 224 -8.50 11.42 1.29
C ARG A 224 -7.64 10.23 1.70
N ALA A 225 -7.02 9.54 0.73
CA ALA A 225 -6.15 8.39 0.98
C ALA A 225 -4.76 8.80 1.51
N VAL A 226 -4.30 10.01 1.24
CA VAL A 226 -2.94 10.45 1.61
C VAL A 226 -2.92 11.75 2.41
N THR A 227 -4.07 12.27 2.83
CA THR A 227 -4.13 13.40 3.77
C THR A 227 -3.49 13.05 5.11
N GLN A 228 -3.35 14.02 5.99
CA GLN A 228 -2.73 13.82 7.29
C GLN A 228 -3.18 12.53 7.99
N PRO A 229 -2.24 11.79 8.58
CA PRO A 229 -0.83 12.10 8.86
C PRO A 229 0.17 11.71 7.75
N TYR A 230 -0.33 11.38 6.56
CA TYR A 230 0.48 11.07 5.38
C TYR A 230 0.99 12.35 4.70
N PRO A 231 1.93 12.23 3.72
CA PRO A 231 2.57 13.40 3.09
C PRO A 231 1.66 14.34 2.29
N GLY A 232 0.40 13.98 2.05
CA GLY A 232 -0.57 14.76 1.30
C GLY A 232 -0.54 14.52 -0.21
N ALA A 233 -1.70 14.75 -0.85
CA ALA A 233 -1.76 14.88 -2.29
C ALA A 233 -1.16 16.23 -2.71
N PHE A 234 -0.59 16.32 -3.91
CA PHE A 234 0.04 17.58 -4.31
C PHE A 234 -0.01 17.83 -5.82
N CYS A 235 0.17 19.08 -6.19
CA CYS A 235 0.40 19.55 -7.56
C CYS A 235 1.43 20.67 -7.57
N GLN A 236 1.74 21.21 -8.77
CA GLN A 236 2.65 22.33 -8.95
C GLN A 236 1.90 23.57 -9.40
N VAL A 237 2.26 24.71 -8.82
CA VAL A 237 1.83 26.06 -9.23
C VAL A 237 3.10 26.83 -9.61
N GLY A 238 3.39 26.93 -10.91
CA GLY A 238 4.71 27.35 -11.36
C GLY A 238 5.78 26.37 -10.85
N GLU A 239 6.74 26.90 -10.10
CA GLU A 239 7.80 26.10 -9.45
C GLU A 239 7.48 25.72 -7.98
N GLN A 240 6.30 26.10 -7.48
CA GLN A 240 5.92 25.89 -6.09
C GLN A 240 5.04 24.65 -5.94
N LYS A 241 5.36 23.81 -4.95
CA LYS A 241 4.53 22.67 -4.58
C LYS A 241 3.32 23.16 -3.77
N LEU A 242 2.12 22.80 -4.22
CA LEU A 242 0.88 22.96 -3.48
C LEU A 242 0.47 21.58 -2.94
N ILE A 243 0.42 21.41 -1.62
CA ILE A 243 -0.13 20.22 -0.97
C ILE A 243 -1.61 20.44 -0.74
N VAL A 244 -2.43 19.46 -1.12
CA VAL A 244 -3.89 19.47 -0.95
C VAL A 244 -4.25 18.52 0.16
N TRP A 245 -4.76 19.07 1.25
CA TRP A 245 -5.13 18.30 2.44
C TRP A 245 -6.60 17.90 2.48
N SER A 246 -7.47 18.70 1.90
CA SER A 246 -8.90 18.44 1.85
C SER A 246 -9.50 19.05 0.58
N ALA A 247 -10.41 18.31 -0.04
CA ALA A 247 -11.08 18.72 -1.25
C ALA A 247 -12.54 18.27 -1.25
N GLU A 248 -13.32 18.76 -2.22
CA GLU A 248 -14.70 18.39 -2.45
C GLU A 248 -14.97 18.29 -3.95
N VAL A 249 -15.71 17.28 -4.36
CA VAL A 249 -16.14 17.09 -5.74
C VAL A 249 -17.33 17.97 -6.03
N VAL A 250 -17.26 18.77 -7.10
CA VAL A 250 -18.37 19.61 -7.57
C VAL A 250 -18.62 19.32 -9.04
N ALA A 251 -19.89 19.12 -9.38
CA ALA A 251 -20.31 18.80 -10.75
C ALA A 251 -19.91 19.88 -11.75
N GLY A 252 -19.49 19.42 -12.94
CA GLY A 252 -19.13 20.24 -14.07
C GLY A 252 -17.71 20.84 -14.01
N ASN A 253 -17.05 20.89 -15.14
CA ASN A 253 -15.75 21.53 -15.36
C ASN A 253 -15.82 22.74 -16.30
N HIS A 254 -17.05 23.13 -16.69
CA HIS A 254 -17.35 24.26 -17.60
C HIS A 254 -16.63 24.18 -18.96
N GLY A 255 -16.30 22.99 -19.44
CA GLY A 255 -15.57 22.78 -20.70
C GLY A 255 -14.15 23.36 -20.69
N ARG A 256 -13.61 23.64 -19.50
CA ARG A 256 -12.22 24.13 -19.33
C ARG A 256 -11.25 22.96 -19.34
N GLU A 257 -10.03 23.26 -19.78
CA GLU A 257 -8.94 22.29 -19.73
C GLU A 257 -8.63 21.83 -18.29
N PRO A 258 -8.37 20.54 -18.07
CA PRO A 258 -7.98 20.04 -16.75
C PRO A 258 -6.79 20.78 -16.15
N GLY A 259 -6.88 21.07 -14.86
CA GLY A 259 -5.91 21.90 -14.13
C GLY A 259 -6.18 23.40 -14.17
N SER A 260 -7.17 23.87 -14.95
CA SER A 260 -7.53 25.29 -14.98
C SER A 260 -8.27 25.72 -13.72
N VAL A 261 -7.93 26.88 -13.17
CA VAL A 261 -8.64 27.53 -12.08
C VAL A 261 -9.98 28.04 -12.61
N LEU A 262 -11.07 27.53 -12.10
CA LEU A 262 -12.44 27.92 -12.45
C LEU A 262 -12.94 29.10 -11.62
N SER A 263 -12.52 29.14 -10.35
CA SER A 263 -12.85 30.17 -9.37
C SER A 263 -11.76 30.23 -8.31
N CYS A 264 -11.55 31.39 -7.71
CA CYS A 264 -10.64 31.57 -6.58
C CYS A 264 -11.37 31.61 -5.23
N ASP A 265 -12.70 31.80 -5.22
CA ASP A 265 -13.54 31.80 -4.03
C ASP A 265 -14.87 31.08 -4.29
N PRO A 266 -14.99 29.78 -3.87
CA PRO A 266 -13.92 28.91 -3.39
C PRO A 266 -12.91 28.54 -4.49
N LEU A 267 -11.69 28.18 -4.09
CA LEU A 267 -10.67 27.73 -5.07
C LEU A 267 -11.09 26.42 -5.72
N ARG A 268 -11.49 26.49 -7.00
CA ARG A 268 -12.07 25.40 -7.78
C ARG A 268 -11.22 25.13 -9.02
N ILE A 269 -10.88 23.86 -9.25
CA ILE A 269 -10.01 23.42 -10.33
C ILE A 269 -10.77 22.47 -11.25
N ALA A 270 -10.69 22.69 -12.56
CA ALA A 270 -11.24 21.79 -13.56
C ALA A 270 -10.50 20.44 -13.55
N CYS A 271 -11.25 19.34 -13.63
CA CYS A 271 -10.71 17.98 -13.78
C CYS A 271 -11.13 17.40 -15.13
N GLY A 272 -10.69 16.19 -15.46
CA GLY A 272 -11.09 15.51 -16.71
C GLY A 272 -12.60 15.33 -16.78
N GLU A 273 -13.22 15.04 -15.66
CA GLU A 273 -14.66 15.04 -15.44
C GLU A 273 -14.93 15.78 -14.13
N ASP A 274 -15.91 16.65 -14.12
CA ASP A 274 -16.26 17.49 -12.97
C ASP A 274 -15.14 18.46 -12.55
N SER A 275 -15.13 18.88 -11.32
CA SER A 275 -14.15 19.80 -10.74
C SER A 275 -13.92 19.50 -9.28
N LEU A 276 -12.76 19.94 -8.78
CA LEU A 276 -12.35 19.76 -7.41
C LEU A 276 -12.25 21.12 -6.71
N VAL A 277 -13.01 21.33 -5.64
CA VAL A 277 -12.84 22.47 -4.75
C VAL A 277 -11.77 22.10 -3.72
N LEU A 278 -10.69 22.88 -3.67
CA LEU A 278 -9.63 22.71 -2.67
C LEU A 278 -10.05 23.42 -1.39
N ARG A 279 -10.40 22.65 -0.36
CA ARG A 279 -10.88 23.17 0.92
C ARG A 279 -9.73 23.66 1.80
N PHE A 280 -8.69 22.85 1.92
CA PHE A 280 -7.48 23.16 2.69
C PHE A 280 -6.23 22.68 1.94
N GLY A 281 -5.19 23.46 2.03
CA GLY A 281 -3.89 23.12 1.45
C GLY A 281 -2.74 23.85 2.11
N GLN A 282 -1.55 23.67 1.56
CA GLN A 282 -0.31 24.18 2.11
C GLN A 282 0.69 24.45 0.99
N ARG A 283 1.34 25.61 1.01
CA ARG A 283 2.42 25.93 0.09
C ARG A 283 3.72 25.29 0.54
N GLY A 284 4.16 24.27 -0.21
CA GLY A 284 5.35 23.49 0.17
C GLY A 284 5.19 22.76 1.51
N GLU A 285 6.24 22.14 1.98
CA GLU A 285 6.19 21.28 3.19
C GLU A 285 6.23 22.08 4.49
N ARG A 286 6.66 23.34 4.45
CA ARG A 286 6.85 24.21 5.63
C ARG A 286 5.92 25.42 5.65
N GLY A 287 5.03 25.55 4.67
CA GLY A 287 4.07 26.66 4.60
C GLY A 287 2.95 26.51 5.63
N LEU A 288 2.14 27.57 5.72
CA LEU A 288 0.95 27.55 6.57
C LEU A 288 -0.15 26.68 5.95
N TYR A 289 -0.99 26.10 6.80
CA TYR A 289 -2.25 25.49 6.41
C TYR A 289 -3.28 26.58 6.16
N LEU A 290 -3.77 26.67 4.93
CA LEU A 290 -4.66 27.74 4.50
C LEU A 290 -5.95 27.17 3.91
N ALA A 291 -7.05 27.88 4.09
CA ALA A 291 -8.29 27.62 3.34
C ALA A 291 -8.10 27.91 1.85
N GLY A 292 -8.92 27.30 1.00
CA GLY A 292 -8.78 27.40 -0.45
C GLY A 292 -8.69 28.83 -1.01
N THR A 293 -9.54 29.74 -0.49
CA THR A 293 -9.53 31.16 -0.88
C THR A 293 -8.20 31.86 -0.52
N GLN A 294 -7.68 31.58 0.68
CA GLN A 294 -6.38 32.10 1.12
C GLN A 294 -5.22 31.52 0.32
N LEU A 295 -5.32 30.23 -0.08
CA LEU A 295 -4.34 29.59 -0.95
C LEU A 295 -4.29 30.27 -2.33
N ALA A 296 -5.44 30.61 -2.90
CA ALA A 296 -5.49 31.31 -4.18
C ALA A 296 -4.73 32.63 -4.12
N THR A 297 -4.94 33.41 -3.05
CA THR A 297 -4.25 34.69 -2.82
C THR A 297 -2.74 34.47 -2.59
N GLU A 298 -2.37 33.55 -1.71
CA GLU A 298 -0.97 33.25 -1.34
C GLU A 298 -0.14 32.76 -2.56
N LEU A 299 -0.79 32.05 -3.48
CA LEU A 299 -0.16 31.49 -4.68
C LEU A 299 -0.28 32.44 -5.91
N GLY A 300 -0.95 33.57 -5.74
CA GLY A 300 -1.21 34.53 -6.86
C GLY A 300 -2.05 33.90 -7.97
N LEU A 301 -2.97 32.98 -7.63
CA LEU A 301 -3.84 32.33 -8.60
C LEU A 301 -4.96 33.30 -9.04
N VAL A 302 -5.26 33.25 -10.33
CA VAL A 302 -6.39 33.95 -10.96
C VAL A 302 -7.20 32.95 -11.77
N GLU A 303 -8.45 33.27 -12.05
CA GLU A 303 -9.27 32.44 -12.95
C GLU A 303 -8.58 32.28 -14.32
N GLY A 304 -8.59 31.05 -14.83
CA GLY A 304 -7.88 30.64 -16.03
C GLY A 304 -6.39 30.29 -15.82
N ALA A 305 -5.80 30.60 -14.66
CA ALA A 305 -4.47 30.08 -14.31
C ALA A 305 -4.45 28.54 -14.33
N ARG A 306 -3.28 27.96 -14.53
CA ARG A 306 -3.16 26.51 -14.70
C ARG A 306 -2.24 25.88 -13.67
N LEU A 307 -2.77 24.93 -12.94
CA LEU A 307 -2.02 24.07 -12.03
C LEU A 307 -1.42 22.89 -12.82
N ARG A 308 -0.16 22.58 -12.57
CA ARG A 308 0.51 21.42 -13.16
C ARG A 308 0.37 20.23 -12.21
N GLY A 309 -0.25 19.18 -12.70
CA GLY A 309 -0.27 17.86 -12.06
C GLY A 309 0.77 16.93 -12.67
N ALA A 310 0.51 15.63 -12.59
CA ALA A 310 1.22 14.66 -13.41
C ALA A 310 1.12 15.11 -14.88
N ALA A 311 2.24 15.13 -15.55
CA ALA A 311 2.31 15.66 -16.91
C ALA A 311 1.35 14.87 -17.81
N SER A 312 0.34 15.54 -18.31
CA SER A 312 -0.49 15.06 -19.40
C SER A 312 0.18 15.38 -20.74
N GLY A 313 1.35 14.84 -20.90
CA GLY A 313 1.88 14.56 -22.23
C GLY A 313 1.69 13.07 -22.45
N PRO A 314 1.92 12.54 -23.65
CA PRO A 314 2.08 11.10 -23.77
C PRO A 314 3.04 10.71 -22.64
N GLN A 315 2.54 9.96 -21.65
CA GLN A 315 3.34 9.55 -20.48
C GLN A 315 4.62 8.99 -21.09
N ARG A 316 5.74 9.67 -20.87
CA ARG A 316 7.02 9.18 -21.34
C ARG A 316 7.17 7.84 -20.63
N ARG A 317 6.77 6.78 -21.32
CA ARG A 317 6.77 5.45 -20.77
C ARG A 317 8.19 5.15 -20.30
N THR A 318 8.31 4.53 -19.16
CA THR A 318 9.61 4.10 -18.67
C THR A 318 10.15 3.08 -19.66
N ARG A 319 11.29 3.36 -20.28
CA ARG A 319 11.93 2.43 -21.20
C ARG A 319 12.58 1.30 -20.40
N VAL A 320 12.22 0.09 -20.74
CA VAL A 320 12.76 -1.12 -20.11
C VAL A 320 13.40 -1.97 -21.19
N LEU A 321 14.68 -2.25 -21.04
CA LEU A 321 15.39 -3.22 -21.90
C LEU A 321 15.29 -4.60 -21.26
N ILE A 322 14.83 -5.58 -22.02
CA ILE A 322 14.76 -6.99 -21.60
C ILE A 322 15.64 -7.81 -22.53
N LEU A 323 16.70 -8.35 -21.98
CA LEU A 323 17.57 -9.32 -22.65
C LEU A 323 16.99 -10.73 -22.47
N GLY A 324 17.00 -11.54 -23.53
CA GLY A 324 16.36 -12.85 -23.51
C GLY A 324 14.84 -12.77 -23.56
N VAL A 325 14.31 -11.80 -24.32
CA VAL A 325 12.86 -11.50 -24.38
C VAL A 325 12.05 -12.63 -25.01
N ASN A 326 12.64 -13.47 -25.87
CA ASN A 326 12.04 -14.63 -26.49
C ASN A 326 11.94 -15.83 -25.53
N GLY A 327 12.68 -15.82 -24.42
CA GLY A 327 12.61 -16.84 -23.39
C GLY A 327 11.34 -16.71 -22.53
N PHE A 328 11.04 -17.77 -21.78
CA PHE A 328 9.82 -17.87 -20.95
C PHE A 328 9.63 -16.66 -20.00
N ILE A 329 10.66 -16.32 -19.23
CA ILE A 329 10.61 -15.21 -18.26
C ILE A 329 10.50 -13.86 -18.98
N GLY A 330 11.36 -13.62 -19.99
CA GLY A 330 11.39 -12.35 -20.74
C GLY A 330 10.08 -12.05 -21.43
N ASN A 331 9.46 -13.06 -22.05
CA ASN A 331 8.17 -12.95 -22.72
C ASN A 331 7.05 -12.55 -21.74
N HIS A 332 6.90 -13.29 -20.63
CA HIS A 332 5.86 -13.00 -19.62
C HIS A 332 6.07 -11.66 -18.93
N LEU A 333 7.31 -11.27 -18.66
CA LEU A 333 7.63 -9.95 -18.10
C LEU A 333 7.25 -8.84 -19.07
N SER A 334 7.59 -8.99 -20.36
CA SER A 334 7.23 -8.02 -21.42
C SER A 334 5.72 -7.84 -21.51
N GLU A 335 4.97 -8.93 -21.56
CA GLU A 335 3.51 -8.91 -21.60
C GLU A 335 2.91 -8.19 -20.38
N ARG A 336 3.43 -8.45 -19.19
CA ARG A 336 2.97 -7.79 -17.96
C ARG A 336 3.27 -6.29 -17.97
N LEU A 337 4.46 -5.87 -18.41
CA LEU A 337 4.85 -4.46 -18.49
C LEU A 337 4.02 -3.70 -19.52
N LEU A 338 3.74 -4.30 -20.67
CA LEU A 338 2.89 -3.71 -21.70
C LEU A 338 1.44 -3.55 -21.22
N ARG A 339 0.87 -4.56 -20.55
CA ARG A 339 -0.47 -4.47 -19.94
C ARG A 339 -0.56 -3.38 -18.86
N ASP A 340 0.50 -3.13 -18.12
CA ASP A 340 0.56 -2.05 -17.12
C ASP A 340 0.40 -0.66 -17.77
N GLY A 341 0.79 -0.51 -19.03
CA GLY A 341 0.63 0.71 -19.82
C GLY A 341 1.64 1.82 -19.51
N ARG A 342 2.47 1.68 -18.46
CA ARG A 342 3.48 2.68 -18.04
C ARG A 342 4.85 2.47 -18.68
N TYR A 343 5.04 1.38 -19.41
CA TYR A 343 6.33 0.97 -19.93
C TYR A 343 6.35 0.95 -21.45
N GLU A 344 7.49 1.30 -22.02
CA GLU A 344 7.92 1.04 -23.39
C GLU A 344 8.97 -0.06 -23.30
N VAL A 345 8.70 -1.22 -23.88
CA VAL A 345 9.55 -2.40 -23.72
C VAL A 345 10.43 -2.58 -24.96
N HIS A 346 11.72 -2.54 -24.75
CA HIS A 346 12.72 -2.87 -25.74
C HIS A 346 13.23 -4.29 -25.46
N GLY A 347 12.88 -5.24 -26.33
CA GLY A 347 13.28 -6.64 -26.22
C GLY A 347 14.43 -6.97 -27.14
N MET A 348 15.41 -7.72 -26.63
CA MET A 348 16.52 -8.24 -27.44
C MET A 348 16.68 -9.75 -27.22
N ASP A 349 16.80 -10.47 -28.31
CA ASP A 349 17.08 -11.90 -28.32
C ASP A 349 17.68 -12.34 -29.69
N ILE A 350 18.24 -13.54 -29.74
CA ILE A 350 18.75 -14.17 -30.97
C ILE A 350 17.64 -14.75 -31.86
N GLY A 351 16.40 -14.77 -31.39
CA GLY A 351 15.20 -15.23 -32.09
C GLY A 351 13.95 -14.56 -31.61
N SER A 352 12.80 -14.75 -32.26
CA SER A 352 11.57 -14.04 -31.98
C SER A 352 10.30 -14.89 -32.01
N ASP A 353 10.41 -16.20 -32.13
CA ASP A 353 9.25 -17.09 -32.34
C ASP A 353 8.19 -17.02 -31.24
N ALA A 354 8.62 -16.87 -29.99
CA ALA A 354 7.70 -16.83 -28.86
C ALA A 354 7.07 -15.44 -28.59
N ILE A 355 7.59 -14.38 -29.23
CA ILE A 355 7.15 -12.99 -28.98
C ILE A 355 6.36 -12.37 -30.14
N GLU A 356 6.00 -13.12 -31.17
CA GLU A 356 5.26 -12.60 -32.34
C GLU A 356 4.02 -11.80 -31.94
N ARG A 357 3.27 -12.26 -30.92
CA ARG A 357 2.10 -11.56 -30.42
C ARG A 357 2.42 -10.20 -29.78
N LEU A 358 3.63 -10.02 -29.24
CA LEU A 358 4.05 -8.78 -28.61
C LEU A 358 4.44 -7.73 -29.64
N LYS A 359 4.90 -8.14 -30.81
CA LYS A 359 5.30 -7.24 -31.91
C LYS A 359 4.14 -6.38 -32.45
N ALA A 360 2.89 -6.80 -32.20
CA ALA A 360 1.70 -6.03 -32.56
C ALA A 360 1.45 -4.85 -31.60
N ASP A 361 2.06 -4.81 -30.42
CA ASP A 361 1.92 -3.72 -29.48
C ASP A 361 2.81 -2.54 -29.89
N PRO A 362 2.28 -1.31 -30.08
CA PRO A 362 3.05 -0.16 -30.52
C PRO A 362 4.13 0.30 -29.52
N HIS A 363 4.12 -0.23 -28.31
CA HIS A 363 5.07 0.07 -27.23
C HIS A 363 6.07 -1.06 -26.98
N PHE A 364 6.07 -2.06 -27.88
CA PHE A 364 7.06 -3.14 -27.89
C PHE A 364 7.99 -2.99 -29.08
N HIS A 365 9.28 -2.89 -28.81
CA HIS A 365 10.33 -2.76 -29.83
C HIS A 365 11.27 -3.94 -29.71
N PHE A 366 11.31 -4.75 -30.75
CA PHE A 366 12.20 -5.92 -30.79
C PHE A 366 13.42 -5.67 -31.68
N VAL A 367 14.54 -6.08 -31.17
CA VAL A 367 15.79 -6.11 -31.93
C VAL A 367 16.38 -7.52 -31.82
N GLU A 368 16.59 -8.13 -32.99
CA GLU A 368 17.29 -9.40 -33.09
C GLU A 368 18.81 -9.19 -33.00
N GLY A 369 19.45 -9.86 -32.06
CA GLY A 369 20.91 -9.74 -31.89
C GLY A 369 21.41 -10.46 -30.66
N ASP A 370 22.72 -10.65 -30.63
CA ASP A 370 23.50 -11.25 -29.56
C ASP A 370 24.30 -10.16 -28.83
N ILE A 371 24.05 -9.96 -27.54
CA ILE A 371 24.75 -8.97 -26.73
C ILE A 371 26.26 -9.23 -26.64
N GLY A 372 26.72 -10.45 -26.85
CA GLY A 372 28.13 -10.81 -26.86
C GLY A 372 28.86 -10.43 -28.15
N ILE A 373 28.13 -10.15 -29.23
CA ILE A 373 28.69 -9.90 -30.57
C ILE A 373 28.50 -8.43 -31.00
N HIS A 374 27.40 -7.81 -30.61
CA HIS A 374 27.06 -6.45 -31.02
C HIS A 374 27.29 -5.45 -29.87
N SER A 375 28.38 -4.67 -29.97
CA SER A 375 28.71 -3.60 -29.00
C SER A 375 28.02 -2.26 -29.29
N GLU A 376 27.25 -2.14 -30.36
CA GLU A 376 26.61 -0.91 -30.83
C GLU A 376 25.40 -0.48 -29.97
N TRP A 377 25.11 -1.18 -28.88
CA TRP A 377 23.96 -0.98 -27.96
C TRP A 377 24.25 -0.07 -26.77
N LEU A 378 25.53 0.13 -26.48
CA LEU A 378 25.94 0.96 -25.37
C LEU A 378 26.00 2.41 -25.83
N PRO A 379 25.28 3.35 -25.19
CA PRO A 379 25.35 4.78 -25.48
C PRO A 379 26.74 5.34 -25.19
#